data_9420314f33ade7a7b2d175cffd3709a8
#
_entry.id   9420314f33ade7a7b2d175cffd3709a8
#
_cell.length_a   1.000
_cell.length_b   1.000
_cell.length_c   1.000
_cell.angle_alpha   90.00
_cell.angle_beta   90.00
_cell.angle_gamma   90.00
#
_symmetry.space_group_name_H-M   'P 1'
#
loop_
_entity.id
_entity.type
_entity.pdbx_description
1 polymer ?
#
loop_
_entity_poly.entity_id
_entity_poly.type
_entity_poly.pdbx_seq_one_letter_code
_entity_poly.pdbx_strand_id
1 'polypeptide(L)'
;MNETYQNRITDQICKIQNDRALIAFYDRLRYAPLGNYAQLHAKGEYQENGHKVHSLICVTIQDYSNGTGDRNIITRFNLAPEQIQFLLTRITSGFQEFEWSQSKIYGNPDQNGYSTAQMFYISRHPYDSKGQPMKSPWKIQIVNGKGIKAQNKNGGSYMQPRSFQSEKTTAIQLTDMDLFTLLKRTDSYTVSYTHLTLPTNSRV
;
A
#
# COMPACT_ATOMS: atom_id res chain seq x y z
N MET A 1 25.62 -8.82 31.33
CA MET A 1 24.38 -8.14 31.01
C MET A 1 23.76 -8.84 29.81
N ASN A 2 22.76 -9.69 30.03
CA ASN A 2 22.06 -10.39 28.95
C ASN A 2 20.95 -9.48 28.46
N GLU A 3 21.15 -8.84 27.30
CA GLU A 3 20.07 -8.21 26.56
C GLU A 3 19.18 -9.32 25.99
N THR A 4 18.04 -9.49 26.62
CA THR A 4 16.96 -10.30 26.12
C THR A 4 16.50 -9.67 24.80
N TYR A 5 16.87 -10.26 23.67
CA TYR A 5 16.24 -9.98 22.38
C TYR A 5 14.76 -10.31 22.51
N GLN A 6 13.96 -9.30 22.85
CA GLN A 6 12.52 -9.41 22.70
C GLN A 6 12.26 -9.62 21.21
N ASN A 7 11.77 -10.82 20.87
CA ASN A 7 11.20 -11.11 19.54
C ASN A 7 10.08 -10.10 19.29
N ARG A 8 10.40 -8.94 18.70
CA ARG A 8 9.39 -8.04 18.17
C ARG A 8 8.71 -8.77 17.02
N ILE A 9 7.49 -9.22 17.25
CA ILE A 9 6.61 -9.67 16.19
C ILE A 9 6.53 -8.49 15.22
N THR A 10 7.10 -8.65 14.04
CA THR A 10 7.07 -7.60 13.03
C THR A 10 5.70 -7.66 12.34
N ASP A 11 5.10 -6.50 12.09
CA ASP A 11 3.90 -6.36 11.26
C ASP A 11 4.20 -6.50 9.75
N GLN A 12 5.44 -6.84 9.39
CA GLN A 12 5.87 -7.05 8.01
C GLN A 12 5.37 -8.39 7.48
N ILE A 13 4.49 -8.36 6.46
CA ILE A 13 3.96 -9.54 5.78
C ILE A 13 4.99 -10.15 4.84
N CYS A 14 5.57 -9.32 3.97
CA CYS A 14 6.58 -9.74 3.01
C CYS A 14 7.42 -8.55 2.53
N LYS A 15 8.55 -8.88 1.92
CA LYS A 15 9.42 -7.89 1.29
C LYS A 15 10.17 -8.47 0.10
N ILE A 16 10.55 -7.60 -0.83
CA ILE A 16 11.51 -7.84 -1.91
C ILE A 16 12.53 -6.71 -1.91
N GLN A 17 13.75 -7.05 -2.20
CA GLN A 17 14.87 -6.12 -2.17
C GLN A 17 15.78 -6.33 -3.38
N ASN A 18 16.28 -5.24 -3.94
CA ASN A 18 17.36 -5.23 -4.92
C ASN A 18 18.50 -4.30 -4.45
N ASP A 19 19.48 -4.04 -5.30
CA ASP A 19 20.67 -3.26 -4.95
C ASP A 19 20.39 -1.78 -4.61
N ARG A 20 19.21 -1.25 -4.96
CA ARG A 20 18.87 0.17 -4.81
C ARG A 20 17.71 0.43 -3.87
N ALA A 21 16.78 -0.51 -3.79
CA ALA A 21 15.55 -0.30 -3.05
C ALA A 21 15.00 -1.59 -2.43
N LEU A 22 14.19 -1.40 -1.41
CA LEU A 22 13.39 -2.43 -0.77
C LEU A 22 11.92 -2.01 -0.83
N ILE A 23 11.06 -2.94 -1.23
CA ILE A 23 9.62 -2.80 -1.05
C ILE A 23 9.15 -3.80 0.00
N ALA A 24 8.32 -3.34 0.94
CA ALA A 24 7.75 -4.20 1.97
C ALA A 24 6.28 -3.87 2.19
N PHE A 25 5.51 -4.90 2.49
CA PHE A 25 4.08 -4.84 2.79
C PHE A 25 3.89 -5.17 4.26
N TYR A 26 3.10 -4.32 4.94
CA TYR A 26 2.90 -4.37 6.39
C TYR A 26 1.42 -4.48 6.72
N ASP A 27 1.14 -5.23 7.76
CA ASP A 27 -0.19 -5.37 8.32
C ASP A 27 -0.67 -4.05 8.95
N ARG A 28 -1.79 -3.56 8.47
CA ARG A 28 -2.61 -2.48 9.03
C ARG A 28 -4.09 -2.89 9.03
N LEU A 29 -4.32 -4.20 9.04
CA LEU A 29 -5.66 -4.75 9.16
C LEU A 29 -6.22 -4.42 10.55
N ARG A 30 -7.53 -4.31 10.62
CA ARG A 30 -8.25 -3.97 11.84
C ARG A 30 -9.22 -5.08 12.19
N TYR A 31 -9.20 -5.49 13.45
CA TYR A 31 -10.24 -6.33 14.00
C TYR A 31 -11.50 -5.50 14.18
N ALA A 32 -12.61 -5.93 13.57
CA ALA A 32 -13.89 -5.34 13.88
C ALA A 32 -14.42 -5.92 15.18
N PRO A 33 -14.99 -5.11 16.09
CA PRO A 33 -15.84 -5.62 17.15
C PRO A 33 -16.96 -6.48 16.57
N LEU A 34 -17.39 -7.53 17.25
CA LEU A 34 -18.39 -8.49 16.76
C LEU A 34 -19.64 -7.82 16.15
N GLY A 35 -20.13 -6.71 16.74
CA GLY A 35 -21.27 -5.95 16.22
C GLY A 35 -21.01 -5.21 14.90
N ASN A 36 -19.74 -5.01 14.50
CA ASN A 36 -19.37 -4.26 13.30
C ASN A 36 -18.76 -5.14 12.20
N TYR A 37 -18.71 -6.45 12.42
CA TYR A 37 -18.06 -7.39 11.52
C TYR A 37 -18.62 -7.33 10.09
N ALA A 38 -19.95 -7.31 9.96
CA ALA A 38 -20.62 -7.20 8.66
C ALA A 38 -20.29 -5.86 7.95
N GLN A 39 -20.15 -4.76 8.70
CA GLN A 39 -19.78 -3.46 8.14
C GLN A 39 -18.33 -3.47 7.61
N LEU A 40 -17.41 -4.06 8.38
CA LEU A 40 -16.01 -4.18 7.95
C LEU A 40 -15.91 -5.04 6.69
N HIS A 41 -16.59 -6.19 6.65
CA HIS A 41 -16.60 -7.06 5.47
C HIS A 41 -17.25 -6.42 4.26
N ALA A 42 -18.40 -5.77 4.43
CA ALA A 42 -19.16 -5.21 3.31
C ALA A 42 -18.55 -3.91 2.77
N LYS A 43 -17.89 -3.12 3.62
CA LYS A 43 -17.41 -1.77 3.29
C LYS A 43 -15.91 -1.59 3.46
N GLY A 44 -15.18 -2.57 4.02
CA GLY A 44 -13.77 -2.43 4.38
C GLY A 44 -13.50 -1.36 5.45
N GLU A 45 -14.56 -0.91 6.17
CA GLU A 45 -14.46 0.13 7.18
C GLU A 45 -15.49 -0.08 8.30
N TYR A 46 -15.17 0.42 9.48
CA TYR A 46 -16.13 0.55 10.60
C TYR A 46 -15.85 1.85 11.35
N GLN A 47 -16.73 2.22 12.27
CA GLN A 47 -16.55 3.40 13.10
C GLN A 47 -16.03 3.00 14.49
N GLU A 48 -15.01 3.70 14.95
CA GLU A 48 -14.45 3.58 16.29
C GLU A 48 -14.25 4.99 16.84
N ASN A 49 -14.80 5.26 18.02
CA ASN A 49 -14.73 6.60 18.67
C ASN A 49 -15.15 7.76 17.74
N GLY A 50 -16.17 7.55 16.92
CA GLY A 50 -16.66 8.56 15.98
C GLY A 50 -15.82 8.76 14.72
N HIS A 51 -14.76 7.96 14.54
CA HIS A 51 -13.89 8.01 13.36
C HIS A 51 -14.05 6.74 12.51
N LYS A 52 -14.00 6.91 11.19
CA LYS A 52 -13.94 5.78 10.26
C LYS A 52 -12.57 5.12 10.34
N VAL A 53 -12.58 3.81 10.53
CA VAL A 53 -11.39 2.96 10.57
C VAL A 53 -11.40 2.04 9.37
N HIS A 54 -10.29 1.95 8.67
CA HIS A 54 -10.13 1.11 7.47
C HIS A 54 -9.16 -0.03 7.74
N SER A 55 -9.48 -1.19 7.21
CA SER A 55 -8.55 -2.32 7.12
C SER A 55 -7.64 -2.10 5.91
N LEU A 56 -6.34 -2.00 6.11
CA LEU A 56 -5.39 -1.58 5.09
C LEU A 56 -4.12 -2.44 5.10
N ILE A 57 -3.43 -2.45 3.98
CA ILE A 57 -2.06 -2.95 3.81
C ILE A 57 -1.16 -1.76 3.53
N CYS A 58 -0.17 -1.53 4.38
CA CYS A 58 0.79 -0.46 4.15
C CYS A 58 1.92 -0.95 3.24
N VAL A 59 2.05 -0.34 2.07
CA VAL A 59 3.19 -0.54 1.16
C VAL A 59 4.22 0.53 1.47
N THR A 60 5.46 0.11 1.68
CA THR A 60 6.61 1.01 1.93
C THR A 60 7.68 0.72 0.89
N ILE A 61 8.20 1.75 0.25
CA ILE A 61 9.43 1.66 -0.53
C ILE A 61 10.50 2.46 0.18
N GLN A 62 11.64 1.81 0.38
CA GLN A 62 12.85 2.41 0.93
C GLN A 62 13.91 2.43 -0.18
N ASP A 63 14.32 3.61 -0.59
CA ASP A 63 15.38 3.84 -1.58
C ASP A 63 16.67 4.22 -0.86
N TYR A 64 17.70 3.41 -1.03
CA TYR A 64 19.03 3.60 -0.45
C TYR A 64 20.12 3.81 -1.50
N SER A 65 19.74 4.17 -2.73
CA SER A 65 20.69 4.48 -3.81
C SER A 65 21.63 5.64 -3.47
N ASN A 66 21.19 6.55 -2.59
CA ASN A 66 21.98 7.67 -2.09
C ASN A 66 22.75 7.34 -0.78
N GLY A 67 22.71 6.10 -0.30
CA GLY A 67 23.33 5.60 0.92
C GLY A 67 22.34 5.10 1.96
N THR A 68 22.84 4.64 3.10
CA THR A 68 22.04 4.07 4.20
C THR A 68 21.87 5.07 5.36
N GLY A 69 21.02 4.72 6.32
CA GLY A 69 20.71 5.56 7.47
C GLY A 69 19.86 6.77 7.09
N ASP A 70 20.24 7.95 7.52
CA ASP A 70 19.48 9.21 7.29
C ASP A 70 19.37 9.63 5.82
N ARG A 71 20.20 9.04 4.95
CA ARG A 71 20.14 9.28 3.50
C ARG A 71 19.09 8.44 2.77
N ASN A 72 18.48 7.48 3.46
CA ASN A 72 17.39 6.70 2.90
C ASN A 72 16.16 7.57 2.65
N ILE A 73 15.57 7.43 1.46
CA ILE A 73 14.27 8.00 1.17
C ILE A 73 13.22 6.91 1.40
N ILE A 74 12.26 7.19 2.26
CA ILE A 74 11.19 6.26 2.58
C ILE A 74 9.85 6.91 2.21
N THR A 75 9.07 6.21 1.40
CA THR A 75 7.69 6.57 1.09
C THR A 75 6.74 5.46 1.51
N ARG A 76 5.47 5.82 1.73
CA ARG A 76 4.42 4.90 2.16
C ARG A 76 3.12 5.19 1.45
N PHE A 77 2.38 4.13 1.18
CA PHE A 77 1.02 4.20 0.67
C PHE A 77 0.19 3.05 1.24
N ASN A 78 -1.05 3.31 1.61
CA ASN A 78 -1.94 2.27 2.11
C ASN A 78 -2.87 1.79 1.00
N LEU A 79 -2.90 0.48 0.73
CA LEU A 79 -3.84 -0.17 -0.16
C LEU A 79 -4.93 -0.90 0.63
N ALA A 80 -6.14 -0.95 0.10
CA ALA A 80 -7.17 -1.84 0.64
C ALA A 80 -6.88 -3.29 0.21
N PRO A 81 -7.31 -4.31 0.98
CA PRO A 81 -7.14 -5.71 0.61
C PRO A 81 -7.67 -6.04 -0.79
N GLU A 82 -8.79 -5.47 -1.18
CA GLU A 82 -9.41 -5.66 -2.50
C GLU A 82 -8.53 -5.12 -3.64
N GLN A 83 -7.74 -4.09 -3.37
CA GLN A 83 -6.79 -3.54 -4.34
C GLN A 83 -5.60 -4.48 -4.55
N ILE A 84 -5.15 -5.18 -3.50
CA ILE A 84 -4.15 -6.24 -3.62
C ILE A 84 -4.68 -7.39 -4.49
N GLN A 85 -5.92 -7.83 -4.26
CA GLN A 85 -6.57 -8.88 -5.05
C GLN A 85 -6.76 -8.45 -6.52
N PHE A 86 -7.18 -7.20 -6.75
CA PHE A 86 -7.28 -6.64 -8.10
C PHE A 86 -5.93 -6.68 -8.83
N LEU A 87 -4.86 -6.22 -8.20
CA LEU A 87 -3.52 -6.24 -8.79
C LEU A 87 -3.04 -7.68 -9.04
N LEU A 88 -3.28 -8.61 -8.12
CA LEU A 88 -2.94 -10.02 -8.30
C LEU A 88 -3.68 -10.63 -9.49
N THR A 89 -4.97 -10.34 -9.63
CA THR A 89 -5.77 -10.79 -10.78
C THR A 89 -5.21 -10.23 -12.09
N ARG A 90 -4.84 -8.95 -12.12
CA ARG A 90 -4.28 -8.32 -13.33
C ARG A 90 -2.95 -8.91 -13.73
N ILE A 91 -2.04 -9.14 -12.80
CA ILE A 91 -0.74 -9.75 -13.11
C ILE A 91 -0.88 -11.18 -13.63
N THR A 92 -1.83 -11.96 -13.08
CA THR A 92 -2.07 -13.35 -13.51
C THR A 92 -2.85 -13.47 -14.82
N SER A 93 -3.52 -12.41 -15.25
CA SER A 93 -4.27 -12.37 -16.54
C SER A 93 -3.37 -12.22 -17.77
N GLY A 94 -2.05 -12.08 -17.62
CA GLY A 94 -1.09 -12.07 -18.73
C GLY A 94 -1.08 -10.80 -19.59
N PHE A 95 -1.52 -9.66 -19.06
CA PHE A 95 -1.44 -8.38 -19.78
C PHE A 95 0.00 -8.02 -20.09
N GLN A 96 0.29 -7.71 -21.35
CA GLN A 96 1.62 -7.28 -21.79
C GLN A 96 1.96 -5.90 -21.22
N GLU A 97 1.02 -4.97 -21.29
CA GLU A 97 1.13 -3.63 -20.73
C GLU A 97 0.04 -3.40 -19.70
N PHE A 98 0.39 -2.71 -18.64
CA PHE A 98 -0.53 -2.40 -17.57
C PHE A 98 -0.12 -1.09 -16.89
N GLU A 99 -1.09 -0.25 -16.61
CA GLU A 99 -0.91 0.94 -15.78
C GLU A 99 -2.08 1.09 -14.83
N TRP A 100 -1.79 1.38 -13.58
CA TRP A 100 -2.79 1.73 -12.58
C TRP A 100 -2.20 2.73 -11.59
N SER A 101 -3.03 3.66 -11.16
CA SER A 101 -2.62 4.66 -10.18
C SER A 101 -3.75 4.96 -9.21
N GLN A 102 -3.35 5.41 -8.03
CA GLN A 102 -4.28 5.89 -7.01
C GLN A 102 -3.67 7.09 -6.28
N SER A 103 -4.52 8.07 -5.94
CA SER A 103 -4.16 9.19 -5.10
C SER A 103 -4.98 9.19 -3.81
N LYS A 104 -4.38 9.70 -2.75
CA LYS A 104 -5.03 9.93 -1.45
C LYS A 104 -4.69 11.32 -0.94
N ILE A 105 -5.66 11.95 -0.29
CA ILE A 105 -5.48 13.20 0.42
C ILE A 105 -6.19 13.11 1.76
N TYR A 106 -5.53 13.46 2.84
CA TYR A 106 -6.06 13.33 4.20
C TYR A 106 -5.42 14.34 5.15
N GLY A 107 -5.92 14.36 6.37
CA GLY A 107 -5.50 15.31 7.39
C GLY A 107 -6.16 16.68 7.23
N ASN A 108 -5.89 17.56 8.19
CA ASN A 108 -6.30 18.94 8.14
C ASN A 108 -5.31 19.74 7.30
N PRO A 109 -5.74 20.81 6.63
CA PRO A 109 -4.84 21.69 5.91
C PRO A 109 -3.87 22.39 6.88
N ASP A 110 -2.64 22.60 6.42
CA ASP A 110 -1.64 23.41 7.08
C ASP A 110 -1.96 24.92 6.94
N GLN A 111 -1.10 25.78 7.44
CA GLN A 111 -1.25 27.25 7.39
C GLN A 111 -1.34 27.79 5.95
N ASN A 112 -0.85 27.03 4.98
CA ASN A 112 -0.87 27.39 3.55
C ASN A 112 -2.03 26.71 2.79
N GLY A 113 -2.93 26.00 3.50
CA GLY A 113 -4.08 25.33 2.91
C GLY A 113 -3.75 23.94 2.30
N TYR A 114 -2.56 23.39 2.53
CA TYR A 114 -2.16 22.09 2.01
C TYR A 114 -2.40 20.97 3.03
N SER A 115 -2.94 19.87 2.57
CA SER A 115 -3.10 18.61 3.31
C SER A 115 -2.10 17.56 2.83
N THR A 116 -1.84 16.55 3.65
CA THR A 116 -0.99 15.41 3.25
C THR A 116 -1.60 14.69 2.05
N ALA A 117 -0.79 14.50 1.02
CA ALA A 117 -1.20 13.81 -0.20
C ALA A 117 -0.20 12.73 -0.59
N GLN A 118 -0.71 11.64 -1.16
CA GLN A 118 0.08 10.49 -1.58
C GLN A 118 -0.40 10.00 -2.93
N MET A 119 0.53 9.54 -3.76
CA MET A 119 0.25 8.90 -5.04
C MET A 119 0.96 7.56 -5.10
N PHE A 120 0.27 6.57 -5.62
CA PHE A 120 0.77 5.23 -5.91
C PHE A 120 0.62 4.96 -7.39
N TYR A 121 1.68 4.47 -8.00
CA TYR A 121 1.71 4.08 -9.41
C TYR A 121 2.26 2.67 -9.53
N ILE A 122 1.67 1.88 -10.38
CA ILE A 122 2.19 0.60 -10.81
C ILE A 122 2.04 0.49 -12.32
N SER A 123 3.11 0.13 -13.01
CA SER A 123 3.10 -0.06 -14.46
C SER A 123 3.91 -1.29 -14.86
N ARG A 124 3.56 -1.87 -16.00
CA ARG A 124 4.30 -2.93 -16.67
C ARG A 124 4.64 -2.47 -18.08
N HIS A 125 5.93 -2.46 -18.39
CA HIS A 125 6.46 -2.20 -19.72
C HIS A 125 7.45 -3.30 -20.04
N PRO A 126 7.12 -4.23 -20.97
CA PRO A 126 7.96 -5.40 -21.25
C PRO A 126 9.23 -5.05 -22.03
N TYR A 127 9.28 -3.89 -22.64
CA TYR A 127 10.42 -3.41 -23.44
C TYR A 127 10.91 -2.05 -22.94
N ASP A 128 12.20 -1.83 -23.08
CA ASP A 128 12.81 -0.51 -22.83
C ASP A 128 12.58 0.46 -24.01
N SER A 129 13.08 1.69 -23.88
CA SER A 129 12.97 2.71 -24.92
C SER A 129 13.69 2.36 -26.25
N LYS A 130 14.54 1.33 -26.25
CA LYS A 130 15.25 0.80 -27.43
C LYS A 130 14.60 -0.46 -27.99
N GLY A 131 13.44 -0.87 -27.44
CA GLY A 131 12.74 -2.08 -27.85
C GLY A 131 13.38 -3.38 -27.34
N GLN A 132 14.28 -3.33 -26.34
CA GLN A 132 14.89 -4.52 -25.76
C GLN A 132 14.02 -5.06 -24.62
N PRO A 133 13.88 -6.39 -24.50
CA PRO A 133 13.12 -7.01 -23.42
C PRO A 133 13.68 -6.65 -22.04
N MET A 134 12.82 -6.24 -21.12
CA MET A 134 13.19 -5.91 -19.75
C MET A 134 13.10 -7.14 -18.84
N LYS A 135 14.17 -7.43 -18.08
CA LYS A 135 14.17 -8.48 -17.06
C LYS A 135 13.19 -8.14 -15.90
N SER A 136 13.05 -6.87 -15.56
CA SER A 136 12.18 -6.37 -14.50
C SER A 136 11.18 -5.36 -15.08
N PRO A 137 10.11 -5.85 -15.73
CA PRO A 137 9.19 -5.01 -16.49
C PRO A 137 8.22 -4.20 -15.59
N TRP A 138 8.07 -4.58 -14.34
CA TRP A 138 7.20 -3.90 -13.41
C TRP A 138 7.91 -2.75 -12.70
N LYS A 139 7.24 -1.63 -12.59
CA LYS A 139 7.67 -0.48 -11.80
C LYS A 139 6.58 -0.12 -10.80
N ILE A 140 6.92 -0.07 -9.51
CA ILE A 140 6.09 0.53 -8.47
C ILE A 140 6.75 1.83 -8.03
N GLN A 141 5.97 2.90 -7.96
CA GLN A 141 6.42 4.22 -7.52
C GLN A 141 5.44 4.77 -6.50
N ILE A 142 5.97 5.32 -5.42
CA ILE A 142 5.20 6.03 -4.40
C ILE A 142 5.75 7.46 -4.31
N VAL A 143 4.82 8.41 -4.35
CA VAL A 143 5.13 9.83 -4.17
C VAL A 143 4.37 10.33 -2.97
N ASN A 144 5.07 10.79 -1.95
CA ASN A 144 4.50 11.47 -0.80
C ASN A 144 4.73 12.98 -0.92
N GLY A 145 3.75 13.75 -0.52
CA GLY A 145 3.78 15.21 -0.65
C GLY A 145 2.54 15.87 -0.08
N LYS A 146 2.18 16.98 -0.65
CA LYS A 146 1.05 17.82 -0.23
C LYS A 146 0.14 18.14 -1.40
N GLY A 147 -1.12 18.45 -1.09
CA GLY A 147 -2.11 18.88 -2.07
C GLY A 147 -3.21 19.71 -1.44
N ILE A 148 -3.99 20.41 -2.24
CA ILE A 148 -5.17 21.13 -1.78
C ILE A 148 -6.35 20.16 -1.75
N LYS A 149 -6.97 20.04 -0.57
CA LYS A 149 -8.13 19.18 -0.34
C LYS A 149 -9.41 19.93 -0.70
N ALA A 150 -10.19 19.36 -1.59
CA ALA A 150 -11.52 19.83 -1.95
C ALA A 150 -12.58 18.79 -1.59
N GLN A 151 -13.81 19.21 -1.47
CA GLN A 151 -14.96 18.33 -1.24
C GLN A 151 -15.83 18.27 -2.48
N ASN A 152 -16.32 17.08 -2.80
CA ASN A 152 -17.32 16.89 -3.81
C ASN A 152 -18.73 17.16 -3.23
N LYS A 153 -19.75 17.19 -4.10
CA LYS A 153 -21.16 17.44 -3.72
C LYS A 153 -21.71 16.41 -2.72
N ASN A 154 -21.09 15.22 -2.64
CA ASN A 154 -21.51 14.12 -1.77
C ASN A 154 -20.69 14.07 -0.46
N GLY A 155 -19.92 15.11 -0.13
CA GLY A 155 -19.11 15.20 1.08
C GLY A 155 -17.78 14.40 1.02
N GLY A 156 -17.49 13.69 -0.07
CA GLY A 156 -16.22 13.01 -0.27
C GLY A 156 -15.08 14.01 -0.51
N SER A 157 -13.90 13.71 0.01
CA SER A 157 -12.71 14.55 -0.21
C SER A 157 -11.91 14.05 -1.40
N TYR A 158 -11.39 14.98 -2.20
CA TYR A 158 -10.47 14.70 -3.29
C TYR A 158 -9.37 15.75 -3.35
N MET A 159 -8.28 15.43 -4.03
CA MET A 159 -7.19 16.36 -4.28
C MET A 159 -7.51 17.23 -5.49
N GLN A 160 -7.45 18.55 -5.30
CA GLN A 160 -7.68 19.50 -6.39
C GLN A 160 -6.68 19.25 -7.54
N PRO A 161 -7.15 19.22 -8.80
CA PRO A 161 -6.25 19.04 -9.94
C PRO A 161 -5.09 20.05 -9.94
N ARG A 162 -3.90 19.58 -10.28
CA ARG A 162 -2.66 20.38 -10.37
C ARG A 162 -2.17 20.99 -9.04
N SER A 163 -2.77 20.64 -7.89
CA SER A 163 -2.34 21.12 -6.57
C SER A 163 -1.26 20.29 -5.90
N PHE A 164 -0.97 19.11 -6.45
CA PHE A 164 -0.02 18.18 -5.85
C PHE A 164 1.43 18.71 -5.93
N GLN A 165 2.09 18.73 -4.78
CA GLN A 165 3.50 19.08 -4.62
C GLN A 165 4.22 17.86 -4.06
N SER A 166 5.14 17.29 -4.84
CA SER A 166 5.96 16.15 -4.44
C SER A 166 7.03 16.58 -3.45
N GLU A 167 7.16 15.87 -2.33
CA GLU A 167 8.22 16.05 -1.34
C GLU A 167 9.21 14.87 -1.35
N LYS A 168 8.70 13.64 -1.48
CA LYS A 168 9.50 12.41 -1.51
C LYS A 168 8.99 11.47 -2.58
N THR A 169 9.90 10.94 -3.36
CA THR A 169 9.60 9.96 -4.41
C THR A 169 10.53 8.77 -4.27
N THR A 170 9.98 7.57 -4.32
CA THR A 170 10.74 6.33 -4.44
C THR A 170 10.14 5.44 -5.50
N ALA A 171 10.97 4.58 -6.09
CA ALA A 171 10.52 3.59 -7.06
C ALA A 171 11.35 2.31 -6.94
N ILE A 172 10.73 1.19 -7.31
CA ILE A 172 11.41 -0.10 -7.43
C ILE A 172 10.97 -0.79 -8.71
N GLN A 173 11.92 -1.44 -9.39
CA GLN A 173 11.64 -2.34 -10.51
C GLN A 173 11.64 -3.78 -10.02
N LEU A 174 10.69 -4.57 -10.51
CA LEU A 174 10.43 -5.95 -10.10
C LEU A 174 10.26 -6.85 -11.31
N THR A 175 10.65 -8.11 -11.15
CA THR A 175 10.29 -9.17 -12.10
C THR A 175 8.82 -9.55 -11.94
N ASP A 176 8.27 -10.30 -12.91
CA ASP A 176 6.91 -10.87 -12.78
C ASP A 176 6.80 -11.74 -11.53
N MET A 177 7.83 -12.54 -11.21
CA MET A 177 7.85 -13.40 -10.03
C MET A 177 7.91 -12.62 -8.72
N ASP A 178 8.70 -11.55 -8.67
CA ASP A 178 8.81 -10.70 -7.47
C ASP A 178 7.46 -10.08 -7.12
N LEU A 179 6.81 -9.46 -8.12
CA LEU A 179 5.51 -8.84 -7.91
C LEU A 179 4.44 -9.88 -7.55
N PHE A 180 4.40 -11.01 -8.27
CA PHE A 180 3.49 -12.11 -7.93
C PHE A 180 3.69 -12.57 -6.49
N THR A 181 4.94 -12.75 -6.05
CA THR A 181 5.25 -13.20 -4.69
C THR A 181 4.76 -12.20 -3.63
N LEU A 182 5.00 -10.91 -3.83
CA LEU A 182 4.51 -9.85 -2.93
C LEU A 182 2.99 -9.89 -2.80
N LEU A 183 2.30 -9.86 -3.94
CA LEU A 183 0.83 -9.79 -3.97
C LEU A 183 0.21 -11.09 -3.44
N LYS A 184 0.73 -12.26 -3.85
CA LYS A 184 0.18 -13.56 -3.42
C LYS A 184 0.37 -13.81 -1.94
N ARG A 185 1.54 -13.50 -1.37
CA ARG A 185 1.76 -13.62 0.08
C ARG A 185 0.85 -12.70 0.87
N THR A 186 0.68 -11.47 0.40
CA THR A 186 -0.20 -10.48 1.05
C THR A 186 -1.66 -10.92 0.96
N ASP A 187 -2.13 -11.37 -0.20
CA ASP A 187 -3.49 -11.90 -0.38
C ASP A 187 -3.75 -13.08 0.55
N SER A 188 -2.85 -14.06 0.58
CA SER A 188 -2.97 -15.23 1.47
C SER A 188 -2.97 -14.84 2.95
N TYR A 189 -2.19 -13.84 3.34
CA TYR A 189 -2.19 -13.29 4.70
C TYR A 189 -3.54 -12.66 5.05
N THR A 190 -4.10 -11.83 4.18
CA THR A 190 -5.39 -11.17 4.43
C THR A 190 -6.54 -12.17 4.54
N VAL A 191 -6.55 -13.22 3.73
CA VAL A 191 -7.54 -14.30 3.80
C VAL A 191 -7.41 -15.07 5.12
N SER A 192 -6.20 -15.46 5.50
CA SER A 192 -5.95 -16.17 6.77
C SER A 192 -6.35 -15.33 7.98
N TYR A 193 -6.06 -14.02 7.95
CA TYR A 193 -6.45 -13.08 8.99
C TYR A 193 -7.98 -13.03 9.18
N THR A 194 -8.72 -13.01 8.08
CA THR A 194 -10.19 -13.02 8.10
C THR A 194 -10.74 -14.32 8.70
N HIS A 195 -10.15 -15.47 8.37
CA HIS A 195 -10.57 -16.77 8.90
C HIS A 195 -10.26 -16.94 10.39
N LEU A 196 -9.13 -16.45 10.86
CA LEU A 196 -8.74 -16.53 12.28
C LEU A 196 -9.59 -15.63 13.19
N THR A 197 -10.22 -14.60 12.61
CA THR A 197 -11.07 -13.66 13.36
C THR A 197 -12.55 -14.02 13.34
N LEU A 198 -12.95 -15.05 12.59
CA LEU A 198 -14.30 -15.61 12.66
C LEU A 198 -14.50 -16.26 14.03
N PRO A 199 -15.56 -15.91 14.78
CA PRO A 199 -15.91 -16.66 15.97
C PRO A 199 -16.15 -18.11 15.52
N THR A 200 -15.34 -19.03 16.03
CA THR A 200 -15.64 -20.45 15.96
C THR A 200 -16.95 -20.65 16.72
N ASN A 201 -18.05 -20.76 16.01
CA ASN A 201 -19.29 -21.27 16.59
C ASN A 201 -19.02 -22.74 16.97
N SER A 202 -18.42 -22.93 18.14
CA SER A 202 -18.54 -24.21 18.85
C SER A 202 -20.00 -24.32 19.27
N ARG A 203 -20.82 -24.93 18.43
CA ARG A 203 -22.11 -25.47 18.87
C ARG A 203 -21.77 -26.59 19.85
N VAL A 204 -21.96 -26.33 21.12
CA VAL A 204 -22.22 -27.34 22.13
C VAL A 204 -23.71 -27.66 22.08
#